data_97be300d9a7ca5488e53a476b609f4af
#
_entry.id   97be300d9a7ca5488e53a476b609f4af
#
_cell.length_a   1.000
_cell.length_b   1.000
_cell.length_c   1.000
_cell.angle_alpha   90.00
_cell.angle_beta   90.00
_cell.angle_gamma   90.00
#
_symmetry.space_group_name_H-M   'P 1'
#
loop_
_entity.id
_entity.type
_entity.pdbx_description
1 polymer ?
#
loop_
_entity_poly.entity_id
_entity_poly.type
_entity_poly.pdbx_seq_one_letter_code
_entity_poly.pdbx_strand_id
1 'polypeptide(L)'
;MRPNLRTSLLLGLVLLLNACTSQRPKYVIGVSQCSEDIWRDKLNNELKIGTYFHDDVELRFVSADDSDEKQIEQINQFITDGINLLIVAPNQVATVSPAIDKAFDQGIPVIVFDRKTNSQKFTAYIGADNFDMGRLMGEYIATKLNGKGRVLEIMGLKGSSSAIERHNGFESALKAYPNITLVASLQGDWTEESAVKAIKDYQGDLTNIDFVFGQNDRMAIGARKALLSPDS
;
A
#
# COMPACT_ATOMS: atom_id res chain seq x y z
N MET A 1 -5.37 53.93 -46.58
CA MET A 1 -4.20 53.70 -45.67
C MET A 1 -3.86 52.19 -45.66
N ARG A 2 -2.69 51.78 -46.20
CA ARG A 2 -2.25 50.39 -46.17
C ARG A 2 -1.52 50.13 -44.82
N PRO A 3 -1.87 49.12 -44.04
CA PRO A 3 -1.17 48.91 -42.83
C PRO A 3 0.29 48.52 -43.11
N ASN A 4 1.22 49.12 -42.36
CA ASN A 4 2.65 48.84 -42.50
C ASN A 4 2.95 47.39 -42.21
N LEU A 5 3.67 46.73 -43.11
CA LEU A 5 4.06 45.32 -43.03
C LEU A 5 4.69 44.95 -41.65
N ARG A 6 5.43 45.91 -41.05
CA ARG A 6 6.02 45.76 -39.71
C ARG A 6 4.99 45.67 -38.58
N THR A 7 3.88 46.40 -38.67
CA THR A 7 2.79 46.36 -37.68
C THR A 7 2.00 45.07 -37.79
N SER A 8 1.80 44.54 -39.00
CA SER A 8 1.14 43.24 -39.21
C SER A 8 2.00 42.07 -38.74
N LEU A 9 3.34 42.15 -38.87
CA LEU A 9 4.26 41.11 -38.38
C LEU A 9 4.32 41.09 -36.86
N LEU A 10 4.33 42.24 -36.19
CA LEU A 10 4.29 42.35 -34.73
C LEU A 10 2.96 41.84 -34.15
N LEU A 11 1.83 42.14 -34.78
CA LEU A 11 0.53 41.61 -34.36
C LEU A 11 0.45 40.07 -34.49
N GLY A 12 1.01 39.51 -35.58
CA GLY A 12 1.11 38.08 -35.80
C GLY A 12 1.97 37.38 -34.76
N LEU A 13 3.09 38.00 -34.34
CA LEU A 13 3.99 37.45 -33.33
C LEU A 13 3.37 37.43 -31.92
N VAL A 14 2.60 38.48 -31.57
CA VAL A 14 1.88 38.55 -30.28
C VAL A 14 0.75 37.50 -30.20
N LEU A 15 0.09 37.22 -31.34
CA LEU A 15 -0.94 36.18 -31.41
C LEU A 15 -0.34 34.76 -31.28
N LEU A 16 0.86 34.53 -31.79
CA LEU A 16 1.55 33.25 -31.67
C LEU A 16 2.07 32.99 -30.25
N LEU A 17 2.39 34.01 -29.47
CA LEU A 17 2.86 33.87 -28.08
C LEU A 17 1.72 33.51 -27.10
N ASN A 18 0.47 33.74 -27.45
CA ASN A 18 -0.68 33.35 -26.63
C ASN A 18 -1.20 31.94 -26.94
N ALA A 19 -0.68 31.27 -27.97
CA ALA A 19 -1.12 29.92 -28.35
C ALA A 19 -0.53 28.80 -27.47
N CYS A 20 0.41 29.11 -26.58
CA CYS A 20 1.00 28.17 -25.61
C CYS A 20 0.51 28.41 -24.20
N THR A 21 -0.77 28.67 -23.96
CA THR A 21 -1.34 28.51 -22.62
C THR A 21 -1.55 27.03 -22.40
N SER A 22 -0.64 26.36 -21.66
CA SER A 22 -0.93 25.05 -21.15
C SER A 22 -2.24 25.17 -20.37
N GLN A 23 -3.29 24.49 -20.83
CA GLN A 23 -4.53 24.42 -20.07
C GLN A 23 -4.19 23.81 -18.70
N ARG A 24 -4.54 24.51 -17.63
CA ARG A 24 -4.41 23.93 -16.28
C ARG A 24 -5.29 22.69 -16.22
N PRO A 25 -4.83 21.60 -15.60
CA PRO A 25 -5.66 20.42 -15.45
C PRO A 25 -6.95 20.81 -14.72
N LYS A 26 -8.06 20.30 -15.19
CA LYS A 26 -9.37 20.54 -14.58
C LYS A 26 -9.55 19.76 -13.28
N TYR A 27 -8.94 18.59 -13.22
CA TYR A 27 -9.01 17.68 -12.08
C TYR A 27 -7.61 17.34 -11.61
N VAL A 28 -7.41 17.42 -10.30
CA VAL A 28 -6.17 17.01 -9.63
C VAL A 28 -6.47 15.83 -8.73
N ILE A 29 -5.79 14.72 -8.95
CA ILE A 29 -5.91 13.49 -8.15
C ILE A 29 -4.64 13.36 -7.31
N GLY A 30 -4.77 13.43 -5.99
CA GLY A 30 -3.69 13.13 -5.05
C GLY A 30 -3.60 11.62 -4.82
N VAL A 31 -2.40 11.08 -4.97
CA VAL A 31 -2.11 9.66 -4.73
C VAL A 31 -1.09 9.55 -3.59
N SER A 32 -1.56 9.13 -2.41
CA SER A 32 -0.74 8.98 -1.21
C SER A 32 -0.42 7.51 -0.96
N GLN A 33 0.85 7.15 -1.18
CA GLN A 33 1.38 5.80 -0.95
C GLN A 33 2.02 5.71 0.43
N CYS A 34 1.86 4.56 1.11
CA CYS A 34 2.50 4.33 2.41
C CYS A 34 4.01 4.08 2.30
N SER A 35 4.46 3.49 1.18
CA SER A 35 5.85 3.06 0.95
C SER A 35 6.23 3.21 -0.52
N GLU A 36 7.51 2.99 -0.82
CA GLU A 36 8.02 2.80 -2.18
C GLU A 36 8.43 1.34 -2.35
N ASP A 37 7.72 0.62 -3.22
CA ASP A 37 7.99 -0.75 -3.57
C ASP A 37 7.40 -1.10 -4.94
N ILE A 38 7.72 -2.30 -5.44
CA ILE A 38 7.29 -2.75 -6.77
C ILE A 38 5.76 -2.77 -6.95
N TRP A 39 4.99 -2.95 -5.87
CA TRP A 39 3.52 -2.93 -5.91
C TRP A 39 2.99 -1.50 -6.05
N ARG A 40 3.62 -0.55 -5.35
CA ARG A 40 3.30 0.88 -5.44
C ARG A 40 3.68 1.43 -6.81
N ASP A 41 4.84 1.04 -7.34
CA ASP A 41 5.24 1.38 -8.72
C ASP A 41 4.25 0.84 -9.75
N LYS A 42 3.78 -0.41 -9.57
CA LYS A 42 2.77 -1.00 -10.47
C LYS A 42 1.49 -0.18 -10.44
N LEU A 43 0.95 0.17 -9.26
CA LEU A 43 -0.23 1.02 -9.14
C LEU A 43 -0.02 2.38 -9.83
N ASN A 44 1.10 3.04 -9.53
CA ASN A 44 1.40 4.36 -10.11
C ASN A 44 1.44 4.29 -11.64
N ASN A 45 1.99 3.22 -12.21
CA ASN A 45 2.04 3.02 -13.66
C ASN A 45 0.64 2.75 -14.23
N GLU A 46 -0.20 1.94 -13.58
CA GLU A 46 -1.57 1.70 -14.03
C GLU A 46 -2.42 2.98 -13.99
N LEU A 47 -2.28 3.80 -12.95
CA LEU A 47 -2.96 5.10 -12.88
C LEU A 47 -2.51 6.03 -14.01
N LYS A 48 -1.21 6.09 -14.32
CA LYS A 48 -0.68 6.87 -15.46
C LYS A 48 -1.23 6.36 -16.79
N ILE A 49 -1.32 5.05 -16.98
CA ILE A 49 -1.89 4.45 -18.19
C ILE A 49 -3.39 4.78 -18.27
N GLY A 50 -4.13 4.64 -17.17
CA GLY A 50 -5.57 4.89 -17.11
C GLY A 50 -5.94 6.36 -17.40
N THR A 51 -5.04 7.29 -17.09
CA THR A 51 -5.26 8.73 -17.34
C THR A 51 -4.59 9.25 -18.62
N TYR A 52 -3.91 8.40 -19.39
CA TYR A 52 -3.08 8.81 -20.53
C TYR A 52 -3.82 9.64 -21.59
N PHE A 53 -5.11 9.38 -21.82
CA PHE A 53 -5.94 10.11 -22.78
C PHE A 53 -6.81 11.21 -22.14
N HIS A 54 -6.53 11.58 -20.89
CA HIS A 54 -7.28 12.56 -20.12
C HIS A 54 -6.40 13.78 -19.81
N ASP A 55 -6.25 14.68 -20.81
CA ASP A 55 -5.42 15.90 -20.69
C ASP A 55 -5.91 16.87 -19.61
N ASP A 56 -7.14 16.68 -19.12
CA ASP A 56 -7.75 17.46 -18.05
C ASP A 56 -7.48 16.87 -16.64
N VAL A 57 -6.74 15.76 -16.53
CA VAL A 57 -6.39 15.10 -15.26
C VAL A 57 -4.90 15.23 -14.97
N GLU A 58 -4.57 15.67 -13.74
CA GLU A 58 -3.23 15.65 -13.17
C GLU A 58 -3.16 14.64 -12.04
N LEU A 59 -2.17 13.73 -12.10
CA LEU A 59 -1.85 12.81 -10.99
C LEU A 59 -0.68 13.38 -10.18
N ARG A 60 -0.86 13.55 -8.87
CA ARG A 60 0.20 13.96 -7.92
C ARG A 60 0.51 12.81 -6.98
N PHE A 61 1.66 12.19 -7.17
CA PHE A 61 2.12 11.06 -6.35
C PHE A 61 2.99 11.55 -5.21
N VAL A 62 2.74 11.01 -4.01
CA VAL A 62 3.60 11.17 -2.83
C VAL A 62 3.80 9.82 -2.15
N SER A 63 4.98 9.62 -1.55
CA SER A 63 5.30 8.45 -0.74
C SER A 63 5.62 8.86 0.69
N ALA A 64 5.07 8.12 1.63
CA ALA A 64 5.30 8.32 3.04
C ALA A 64 6.59 7.63 3.55
N ASP A 65 7.19 6.73 2.78
CA ASP A 65 8.39 5.98 3.16
C ASP A 65 8.23 5.28 4.53
N ASP A 66 7.08 4.62 4.70
CA ASP A 66 6.68 3.93 5.93
C ASP A 66 6.51 4.81 7.18
N SER A 67 6.45 6.16 7.04
CA SER A 67 6.19 7.10 8.13
C SER A 67 4.73 7.56 8.13
N ASP A 68 4.03 7.30 9.24
CA ASP A 68 2.67 7.78 9.46
C ASP A 68 2.60 9.31 9.51
N GLU A 69 3.54 9.95 10.19
CA GLU A 69 3.62 11.41 10.34
C GLU A 69 3.76 12.08 8.97
N LYS A 70 4.66 11.54 8.13
CA LYS A 70 4.87 12.04 6.77
C LYS A 70 3.60 11.86 5.93
N GLN A 71 2.91 10.71 6.05
CA GLN A 71 1.67 10.48 5.31
C GLN A 71 0.55 11.45 5.73
N ILE A 72 0.40 11.69 7.03
CA ILE A 72 -0.57 12.65 7.58
C ILE A 72 -0.29 14.07 7.05
N GLU A 73 0.98 14.50 7.04
CA GLU A 73 1.38 15.80 6.50
C GLU A 73 1.04 15.92 5.01
N GLN A 74 1.38 14.91 4.21
CA GLN A 74 1.09 14.85 2.78
C GLN A 74 -0.41 14.90 2.47
N ILE A 75 -1.24 14.17 3.22
CA ILE A 75 -2.70 14.20 3.08
C ILE A 75 -3.23 15.61 3.43
N ASN A 76 -2.76 16.21 4.52
CA ASN A 76 -3.16 17.56 4.89
C ASN A 76 -2.74 18.60 3.83
N GLN A 77 -1.59 18.42 3.18
CA GLN A 77 -1.15 19.28 2.09
C GLN A 77 -2.08 19.13 0.88
N PHE A 78 -2.46 17.92 0.50
CA PHE A 78 -3.44 17.67 -0.57
C PHE A 78 -4.79 18.32 -0.29
N ILE A 79 -5.27 18.27 0.96
CA ILE A 79 -6.48 18.97 1.38
C ILE A 79 -6.33 20.48 1.17
N THR A 80 -5.20 21.05 1.58
CA THR A 80 -4.92 22.50 1.45
C THR A 80 -4.80 22.92 -0.01
N ASP A 81 -4.22 22.08 -0.86
CA ASP A 81 -4.09 22.31 -2.30
C ASP A 81 -5.43 22.19 -3.04
N GLY A 82 -6.47 21.69 -2.40
CA GLY A 82 -7.80 21.56 -2.97
C GLY A 82 -7.88 20.52 -4.09
N ILE A 83 -7.30 19.34 -3.89
CA ILE A 83 -7.41 18.23 -4.85
C ILE A 83 -8.87 17.80 -5.04
N ASN A 84 -9.16 17.18 -6.18
CA ASN A 84 -10.51 16.74 -6.53
C ASN A 84 -10.82 15.30 -6.15
N LEU A 85 -9.80 14.48 -5.89
CA LEU A 85 -9.89 13.08 -5.47
C LEU A 85 -8.62 12.70 -4.71
N LEU A 86 -8.78 11.98 -3.60
CA LEU A 86 -7.67 11.33 -2.89
C LEU A 86 -7.73 9.83 -3.16
N ILE A 87 -6.62 9.26 -3.66
CA ILE A 87 -6.36 7.81 -3.67
C ILE A 87 -5.31 7.55 -2.59
N VAL A 88 -5.59 6.69 -1.62
CA VAL A 88 -4.70 6.49 -0.48
C VAL A 88 -4.54 5.03 -0.11
N ALA A 89 -3.29 4.60 0.10
CA ALA A 89 -2.95 3.35 0.75
C ALA A 89 -2.41 3.66 2.16
N PRO A 90 -3.22 3.53 3.23
CA PRO A 90 -2.80 3.93 4.57
C PRO A 90 -1.61 3.10 5.07
N ASN A 91 -0.64 3.73 5.74
CA ASN A 91 0.47 3.00 6.35
C ASN A 91 -0.02 2.17 7.55
N GLN A 92 -0.50 2.82 8.59
CA GLN A 92 -1.13 2.15 9.73
C GLN A 92 -2.59 2.61 9.92
N VAL A 93 -3.46 1.65 10.25
CA VAL A 93 -4.91 1.87 10.33
C VAL A 93 -5.27 2.97 11.33
N ALA A 94 -4.77 2.88 12.56
CA ALA A 94 -5.21 3.77 13.63
C ALA A 94 -4.67 5.19 13.47
N THR A 95 -3.44 5.33 13.01
CA THR A 95 -2.71 6.60 13.00
C THR A 95 -3.09 7.48 11.81
N VAL A 96 -3.24 6.89 10.63
CA VAL A 96 -3.47 7.65 9.39
C VAL A 96 -4.96 7.91 9.10
N SER A 97 -5.87 7.04 9.59
CA SER A 97 -7.31 7.19 9.33
C SER A 97 -7.88 8.57 9.65
N PRO A 98 -7.53 9.26 10.76
CA PRO A 98 -8.06 10.59 11.04
C PRO A 98 -7.76 11.64 9.95
N ALA A 99 -6.59 11.57 9.31
CA ALA A 99 -6.25 12.48 8.21
C ALA A 99 -7.07 12.18 6.93
N ILE A 100 -7.34 10.89 6.67
CA ILE A 100 -8.19 10.45 5.57
C ILE A 100 -9.64 10.90 5.82
N ASP A 101 -10.13 10.71 7.05
CA ASP A 101 -11.47 11.16 7.46
C ASP A 101 -11.66 12.66 7.28
N LYS A 102 -10.62 13.44 7.60
CA LYS A 102 -10.62 14.89 7.41
C LYS A 102 -10.76 15.27 5.93
N ALA A 103 -10.08 14.56 5.01
CA ALA A 103 -10.23 14.80 3.58
C ALA A 103 -11.68 14.55 3.14
N PHE A 104 -12.27 13.42 3.56
CA PHE A 104 -13.65 13.06 3.24
C PHE A 104 -14.66 14.08 3.82
N ASP A 105 -14.49 14.51 5.08
CA ASP A 105 -15.36 15.49 5.75
C ASP A 105 -15.31 16.88 5.07
N GLN A 106 -14.23 17.19 4.36
CA GLN A 106 -14.09 18.39 3.54
C GLN A 106 -14.66 18.25 2.12
N GLY A 107 -15.33 17.13 1.85
CA GLY A 107 -15.98 16.87 0.56
C GLY A 107 -15.07 16.37 -0.55
N ILE A 108 -13.83 15.99 -0.22
CA ILE A 108 -12.92 15.35 -1.17
C ILE A 108 -13.31 13.87 -1.25
N PRO A 109 -13.72 13.34 -2.43
CA PRO A 109 -13.91 11.92 -2.61
C PRO A 109 -12.64 11.14 -2.28
N VAL A 110 -12.77 10.00 -1.59
CA VAL A 110 -11.63 9.18 -1.17
C VAL A 110 -11.76 7.78 -1.71
N ILE A 111 -10.74 7.30 -2.40
CA ILE A 111 -10.57 5.88 -2.73
C ILE A 111 -9.48 5.31 -1.82
N VAL A 112 -9.88 4.43 -0.92
CA VAL A 112 -8.94 3.66 -0.10
C VAL A 112 -8.49 2.44 -0.89
N PHE A 113 -7.17 2.25 -1.00
CA PHE A 113 -6.59 1.21 -1.84
C PHE A 113 -5.70 0.26 -1.04
N ASP A 114 -5.76 -1.05 -1.34
CA ASP A 114 -4.95 -2.12 -0.75
C ASP A 114 -5.16 -2.28 0.77
N ARG A 115 -4.77 -1.29 1.57
CA ARG A 115 -4.94 -1.28 3.03
C ARG A 115 -6.18 -0.50 3.42
N LYS A 116 -6.87 -0.95 4.47
CA LYS A 116 -8.10 -0.33 4.97
C LYS A 116 -7.84 0.76 6.02
N THR A 117 -8.82 1.62 6.23
CA THR A 117 -8.95 2.50 7.39
C THR A 117 -9.78 1.82 8.49
N ASN A 118 -9.84 2.41 9.69
CA ASN A 118 -10.76 2.00 10.76
C ASN A 118 -12.08 2.79 10.75
N SER A 119 -12.38 3.47 9.67
CA SER A 119 -13.53 4.34 9.47
C SER A 119 -14.31 3.92 8.21
N GLN A 120 -15.51 4.47 8.04
CA GLN A 120 -16.33 4.32 6.83
C GLN A 120 -16.35 5.60 5.98
N LYS A 121 -15.47 6.58 6.29
CA LYS A 121 -15.39 7.85 5.57
C LYS A 121 -14.52 7.73 4.32
N PHE A 122 -15.02 7.01 3.35
CA PHE A 122 -14.44 6.88 2.01
C PHE A 122 -15.53 6.63 0.97
N THR A 123 -15.25 6.98 -0.26
CA THR A 123 -16.16 6.78 -1.40
C THR A 123 -16.15 5.33 -1.89
N ALA A 124 -14.97 4.72 -1.95
CA ALA A 124 -14.78 3.35 -2.38
C ALA A 124 -13.53 2.73 -1.74
N TYR A 125 -13.57 1.40 -1.57
CA TYR A 125 -12.41 0.60 -1.23
C TYR A 125 -12.08 -0.35 -2.39
N ILE A 126 -10.80 -0.43 -2.76
CA ILE A 126 -10.29 -1.35 -3.77
C ILE A 126 -9.14 -2.14 -3.14
N GLY A 127 -9.35 -3.42 -2.92
CA GLY A 127 -8.33 -4.28 -2.31
C GLY A 127 -8.78 -5.72 -2.22
N ALA A 128 -7.88 -6.58 -1.72
CA ALA A 128 -8.15 -7.99 -1.52
C ALA A 128 -8.83 -8.24 -0.15
N ASP A 129 -9.52 -9.37 -0.03
CA ASP A 129 -9.96 -9.89 1.26
C ASP A 129 -8.76 -10.57 1.97
N ASN A 130 -8.07 -9.78 2.79
CA ASN A 130 -6.88 -10.26 3.50
C ASN A 130 -7.23 -11.27 4.60
N PHE A 131 -8.42 -11.21 5.19
CA PHE A 131 -8.84 -12.22 6.14
C PHE A 131 -9.00 -13.57 5.45
N ASP A 132 -9.67 -13.61 4.30
CA ASP A 132 -9.86 -14.84 3.53
C ASP A 132 -8.52 -15.38 3.00
N MET A 133 -7.59 -14.51 2.60
CA MET A 133 -6.22 -14.93 2.23
C MET A 133 -5.52 -15.67 3.37
N GLY A 134 -5.59 -15.13 4.60
CA GLY A 134 -5.02 -15.78 5.79
C GLY A 134 -5.71 -17.10 6.10
N ARG A 135 -7.04 -17.12 6.06
CA ARG A 135 -7.85 -18.32 6.29
C ARG A 135 -7.49 -19.45 5.31
N LEU A 136 -7.47 -19.14 4.02
CA LEU A 136 -7.12 -20.11 2.97
C LEU A 136 -5.71 -20.67 3.16
N MET A 137 -4.76 -19.83 3.57
CA MET A 137 -3.40 -20.29 3.84
C MET A 137 -3.35 -21.20 5.07
N GLY A 138 -4.11 -20.91 6.13
CA GLY A 138 -4.21 -21.78 7.30
C GLY A 138 -4.79 -23.16 6.96
N GLU A 139 -5.85 -23.20 6.16
CA GLU A 139 -6.44 -24.45 5.68
C GLU A 139 -5.48 -25.25 4.78
N TYR A 140 -4.76 -24.55 3.89
CA TYR A 140 -3.75 -25.15 3.03
C TYR A 140 -2.63 -25.81 3.86
N ILE A 141 -2.08 -25.07 4.85
CA ILE A 141 -1.03 -25.56 5.73
C ILE A 141 -1.52 -26.77 6.54
N ALA A 142 -2.72 -26.67 7.11
CA ALA A 142 -3.31 -27.76 7.87
C ALA A 142 -3.47 -29.03 7.02
N THR A 143 -3.91 -28.88 5.78
CA THR A 143 -4.00 -29.99 4.82
C THR A 143 -2.63 -30.59 4.52
N LYS A 144 -1.63 -29.76 4.25
CA LYS A 144 -0.25 -30.22 3.96
C LYS A 144 0.39 -30.96 5.12
N LEU A 145 0.09 -30.53 6.35
CA LEU A 145 0.59 -31.15 7.57
C LEU A 145 -0.29 -32.29 8.11
N ASN A 146 -1.33 -32.70 7.38
CA ASN A 146 -2.30 -33.70 7.84
C ASN A 146 -2.87 -33.37 9.25
N GLY A 147 -3.10 -32.08 9.51
CA GLY A 147 -3.70 -31.58 10.74
C GLY A 147 -2.79 -31.56 11.97
N LYS A 148 -1.49 -31.80 11.84
CA LYS A 148 -0.54 -31.82 12.98
C LYS A 148 0.83 -31.28 12.57
N GLY A 149 1.38 -30.36 13.36
CA GLY A 149 2.73 -29.83 13.12
C GLY A 149 3.00 -28.51 13.82
N ARG A 150 4.19 -27.97 13.60
CA ARG A 150 4.70 -26.71 14.16
C ARG A 150 4.82 -25.68 13.05
N VAL A 151 4.14 -24.57 13.19
CA VAL A 151 4.10 -23.51 12.16
C VAL A 151 4.68 -22.22 12.72
N LEU A 152 5.52 -21.57 11.93
CA LEU A 152 6.03 -20.22 12.18
C LEU A 152 5.32 -19.24 11.23
N GLU A 153 4.82 -18.13 11.75
CA GLU A 153 4.30 -17.03 10.93
C GLU A 153 5.30 -15.87 10.88
N ILE A 154 5.48 -15.30 9.69
CA ILE A 154 6.20 -14.03 9.50
C ILE A 154 5.20 -12.99 9.00
N MET A 155 4.88 -12.05 9.87
CA MET A 155 3.86 -11.02 9.67
C MET A 155 4.39 -9.81 8.90
N GLY A 156 3.50 -9.15 8.19
CA GLY A 156 3.77 -7.84 7.61
C GLY A 156 3.88 -6.73 8.65
N LEU A 157 3.91 -5.47 8.20
CA LEU A 157 4.07 -4.29 9.06
C LEU A 157 3.00 -4.25 10.15
N LYS A 158 3.46 -4.10 11.39
CA LYS A 158 2.59 -3.97 12.56
C LYS A 158 1.64 -2.78 12.40
N GLY A 159 0.34 -3.01 12.62
CA GLY A 159 -0.67 -1.96 12.51
C GLY A 159 -1.23 -1.76 11.10
N SER A 160 -0.70 -2.40 10.06
CA SER A 160 -1.33 -2.41 8.74
C SER A 160 -2.53 -3.37 8.71
N SER A 161 -3.63 -2.95 8.06
CA SER A 161 -4.84 -3.78 7.98
C SER A 161 -4.59 -5.13 7.33
N SER A 162 -3.78 -5.19 6.29
CA SER A 162 -3.47 -6.43 5.58
C SER A 162 -2.72 -7.44 6.45
N ALA A 163 -1.78 -6.98 7.31
CA ALA A 163 -1.08 -7.89 8.22
C ALA A 163 -2.02 -8.41 9.31
N ILE A 164 -2.82 -7.53 9.90
CA ILE A 164 -3.79 -7.88 10.95
C ILE A 164 -4.83 -8.88 10.42
N GLU A 165 -5.42 -8.60 9.26
CA GLU A 165 -6.46 -9.44 8.68
C GLU A 165 -5.92 -10.82 8.25
N ARG A 166 -4.73 -10.89 7.62
CA ARG A 166 -4.10 -12.17 7.27
C ARG A 166 -3.82 -13.02 8.50
N HIS A 167 -3.29 -12.41 9.55
CA HIS A 167 -3.06 -13.09 10.84
C HIS A 167 -4.37 -13.62 11.43
N ASN A 168 -5.40 -12.78 11.54
CA ASN A 168 -6.69 -13.17 12.12
C ASN A 168 -7.36 -14.29 11.32
N GLY A 169 -7.29 -14.23 10.00
CA GLY A 169 -7.81 -15.29 9.12
C GLY A 169 -7.05 -16.60 9.30
N PHE A 170 -5.72 -16.52 9.37
CA PHE A 170 -4.85 -17.66 9.61
C PHE A 170 -5.15 -18.34 10.96
N GLU A 171 -5.17 -17.59 12.05
CA GLU A 171 -5.53 -18.13 13.37
C GLU A 171 -6.95 -18.72 13.39
N SER A 172 -7.90 -18.05 12.71
CA SER A 172 -9.27 -18.56 12.61
C SER A 172 -9.34 -19.96 11.98
N ALA A 173 -8.56 -20.19 10.92
CA ALA A 173 -8.47 -21.51 10.29
C ALA A 173 -7.84 -22.55 11.23
N LEU A 174 -6.77 -22.19 11.93
CA LEU A 174 -6.05 -23.13 12.82
C LEU A 174 -6.90 -23.62 14.01
N LYS A 175 -7.94 -22.87 14.41
CA LYS A 175 -8.86 -23.31 15.49
C LYS A 175 -9.51 -24.66 15.23
N ALA A 176 -9.69 -25.04 13.96
CA ALA A 176 -10.21 -26.35 13.57
C ALA A 176 -9.16 -27.48 13.65
N TYR A 177 -7.89 -27.16 13.90
CA TYR A 177 -6.77 -28.11 13.87
C TYR A 177 -5.92 -28.03 15.16
N PRO A 178 -6.43 -28.56 16.28
CA PRO A 178 -5.82 -28.38 17.61
C PRO A 178 -4.42 -29.02 17.77
N ASN A 179 -4.01 -29.87 16.84
CA ASN A 179 -2.67 -30.47 16.83
C ASN A 179 -1.67 -29.67 15.98
N ILE A 180 -2.07 -28.55 15.39
CA ILE A 180 -1.16 -27.59 14.79
C ILE A 180 -0.81 -26.53 15.83
N THR A 181 0.47 -26.36 16.08
CA THR A 181 0.97 -25.33 17.00
C THR A 181 1.54 -24.16 16.23
N LEU A 182 0.94 -22.98 16.39
CA LEU A 182 1.57 -21.73 15.98
C LEU A 182 2.66 -21.40 17.01
N VAL A 183 3.93 -21.57 16.60
CA VAL A 183 5.09 -21.44 17.50
C VAL A 183 5.35 -19.97 17.83
N ALA A 184 5.30 -19.13 16.82
CA ALA A 184 5.44 -17.69 16.95
C ALA A 184 4.87 -16.98 15.72
N SER A 185 4.53 -15.69 15.89
CA SER A 185 4.25 -14.75 14.83
C SER A 185 5.27 -13.62 14.91
N LEU A 186 6.27 -13.65 14.02
CA LEU A 186 7.40 -12.73 14.03
C LEU A 186 7.17 -11.56 13.06
N GLN A 187 7.67 -10.40 13.42
CA GLN A 187 7.50 -9.18 12.63
C GLN A 187 8.53 -9.13 11.49
N GLY A 188 8.07 -9.19 10.25
CA GLY A 188 8.91 -9.18 9.03
C GLY A 188 8.74 -7.95 8.16
N ASP A 189 7.82 -7.04 8.50
CA ASP A 189 7.65 -5.70 7.92
C ASP A 189 7.68 -5.64 6.38
N TRP A 190 7.13 -6.68 5.73
CA TRP A 190 7.02 -6.87 4.27
C TRP A 190 8.36 -7.09 3.53
N THR A 191 9.51 -7.11 4.24
CA THR A 191 10.82 -7.24 3.60
C THR A 191 11.50 -8.57 3.90
N GLU A 192 12.42 -8.95 3.02
CA GLU A 192 13.25 -10.14 3.20
C GLU A 192 14.21 -9.96 4.37
N GLU A 193 14.86 -8.79 4.43
CA GLU A 193 15.86 -8.43 5.43
C GLU A 193 15.26 -8.44 6.84
N SER A 194 14.08 -7.84 7.01
CA SER A 194 13.39 -7.84 8.31
C SER A 194 12.96 -9.23 8.73
N ALA A 195 12.52 -10.08 7.80
CA ALA A 195 12.18 -11.46 8.11
C ALA A 195 13.40 -12.27 8.57
N VAL A 196 14.55 -12.11 7.89
CA VAL A 196 15.83 -12.72 8.32
C VAL A 196 16.20 -12.25 9.74
N LYS A 197 16.13 -10.93 9.96
CA LYS A 197 16.45 -10.35 11.27
C LYS A 197 15.52 -10.86 12.36
N ALA A 198 14.21 -10.88 12.12
CA ALA A 198 13.21 -11.34 13.08
C ALA A 198 13.45 -12.79 13.54
N ILE A 199 13.84 -13.68 12.62
CA ILE A 199 14.17 -15.07 12.94
C ILE A 199 15.46 -15.17 13.74
N LYS A 200 16.51 -14.44 13.35
CA LYS A 200 17.81 -14.45 14.05
C LYS A 200 17.73 -13.86 15.46
N ASP A 201 16.90 -12.85 15.66
CA ASP A 201 16.71 -12.20 16.96
C ASP A 201 15.76 -12.98 17.89
N TYR A 202 15.02 -13.96 17.37
CA TYR A 202 14.05 -14.70 18.16
C TYR A 202 14.75 -15.63 19.16
N GLN A 203 14.42 -15.46 20.44
CA GLN A 203 15.04 -16.22 21.53
C GLN A 203 14.29 -17.51 21.89
N GLY A 204 13.21 -17.82 21.18
CA GLY A 204 12.45 -19.05 21.39
C GLY A 204 12.98 -20.22 20.56
N ASP A 205 12.35 -21.39 20.74
CA ASP A 205 12.72 -22.61 20.04
C ASP A 205 12.10 -22.68 18.65
N LEU A 206 12.92 -22.52 17.62
CA LEU A 206 12.58 -22.72 16.21
C LEU A 206 13.00 -24.08 15.65
N THR A 207 13.42 -25.02 16.50
CA THR A 207 13.71 -26.38 16.06
C THR A 207 12.42 -27.08 15.61
N ASN A 208 12.55 -27.96 14.62
CA ASN A 208 11.44 -28.76 14.11
C ASN A 208 10.22 -27.92 13.66
N ILE A 209 10.44 -26.78 12.99
CA ILE A 209 9.38 -26.07 12.28
C ILE A 209 9.03 -26.87 11.02
N ASP A 210 7.77 -27.29 10.92
CA ASP A 210 7.27 -28.09 9.78
C ASP A 210 6.82 -27.20 8.62
N PHE A 211 6.38 -25.99 8.91
CA PHE A 211 5.92 -25.03 7.89
C PHE A 211 6.15 -23.58 8.30
N VAL A 212 6.42 -22.72 7.32
CA VAL A 212 6.52 -21.26 7.52
C VAL A 212 5.47 -20.55 6.68
N PHE A 213 4.65 -19.74 7.32
CA PHE A 213 3.72 -18.83 6.68
C PHE A 213 4.34 -17.43 6.62
N GLY A 214 4.92 -17.03 5.49
CA GLY A 214 5.24 -15.63 5.22
C GLY A 214 4.02 -14.93 4.61
N GLN A 215 3.58 -13.83 5.20
CA GLN A 215 2.41 -13.10 4.70
C GLN A 215 2.65 -12.46 3.32
N ASN A 216 3.90 -12.45 2.80
CA ASN A 216 4.24 -12.21 1.40
C ASN A 216 5.46 -13.05 0.98
N ASP A 217 5.75 -13.05 -0.32
CA ASP A 217 6.84 -13.84 -0.93
C ASP A 217 8.22 -13.45 -0.38
N ARG A 218 8.48 -12.14 -0.22
CA ARG A 218 9.78 -11.64 0.26
C ARG A 218 10.08 -12.12 1.66
N MET A 219 9.10 -12.05 2.56
CA MET A 219 9.26 -12.56 3.93
C MET A 219 9.41 -14.08 3.96
N ALA A 220 8.69 -14.83 3.11
CA ALA A 220 8.87 -16.27 2.99
C ALA A 220 10.29 -16.65 2.51
N ILE A 221 10.85 -15.90 1.54
CA ILE A 221 12.23 -16.07 1.08
C ILE A 221 13.23 -15.76 2.21
N GLY A 222 13.01 -14.66 2.95
CA GLY A 222 13.84 -14.28 4.10
C GLY A 222 13.84 -15.35 5.19
N ALA A 223 12.67 -15.85 5.52
CA ALA A 223 12.51 -16.92 6.49
C ALA A 223 13.26 -18.20 6.06
N ARG A 224 13.11 -18.61 4.80
CA ARG A 224 13.85 -19.74 4.24
C ARG A 224 15.35 -19.54 4.34
N LYS A 225 15.85 -18.36 4.01
CA LYS A 225 17.30 -18.06 4.12
C LYS A 225 17.78 -18.17 5.55
N ALA A 226 17.06 -17.58 6.50
CA ALA A 226 17.46 -17.61 7.91
C ALA A 226 17.46 -19.02 8.51
N LEU A 227 16.44 -19.84 8.19
CA LEU A 227 16.28 -21.18 8.77
C LEU A 227 17.16 -22.25 8.11
N LEU A 228 17.63 -22.03 6.86
CA LEU A 228 18.45 -23.00 6.12
C LEU A 228 19.92 -22.59 6.01
N SER A 229 20.32 -21.45 6.57
CA SER A 229 21.73 -21.04 6.59
C SER A 229 22.54 -21.91 7.56
N PRO A 230 23.76 -22.37 7.18
CA PRO A 230 24.59 -23.21 8.02
C PRO A 230 25.04 -22.58 9.36
N ASP A 231 24.90 -21.25 9.48
CA ASP A 231 25.36 -20.45 10.63
C ASP A 231 24.20 -19.93 11.50
N SER A 232 23.01 -20.54 11.39
CA SER A 232 21.83 -20.17 12.16
C SER A 232 21.63 -21.07 13.38
#